data_b4412a990cf3ccd4736caed8a55fcff2
#
_entry.id   b4412a990cf3ccd4736caed8a55fcff2
#
_cell.length_a   1.000
_cell.length_b   1.000
_cell.length_c   1.000
_cell.angle_alpha   90.00
_cell.angle_beta   90.00
_cell.angle_gamma   90.00
#
_symmetry.space_group_name_H-M   'P 1'
#
loop_
_entity.id
_entity.type
_entity.pdbx_description
1 polymer ?
#
loop_
_entity_poly.entity_id
_entity_poly.type
_entity_poly.pdbx_seq_one_letter_code
_entity_poly.pdbx_strand_id
1 'polypeptide(L)'
;TLVWQIASVIGPALAGLMVAAINIGWVYAANAISFGAVILALLLMRYRGRTAAPNTGLGWQAMAEGLRFTYNQRIIWGTMLLDFMATFFSSARMMLPIIASDVVHVGVWGYGLLSTGQSVGSIVAGAIISYRGEIKRQGHVLLLSVAIYGVATLFFGLATNFYLSYALFALSGAADTVSTVIRGTIRQLLTPDHLRGRMTGVNMIFFMGGPQLGEMEAGLVASAFGVPFAVVSGGLLTVLLTGWVAWRYPKLRAYEAEHGII
;
A
#
# COMPACT_ATOMS: atom_id res chain seq x y z
N THR A 1 -8.58 2.99 -10.89
CA THR A 1 -7.98 3.53 -9.64
C THR A 1 -8.99 4.28 -8.78
N LEU A 2 -9.78 5.25 -9.33
CA LEU A 2 -10.78 6.01 -8.55
C LEU A 2 -11.85 5.12 -7.92
N VAL A 3 -12.38 4.14 -8.65
CA VAL A 3 -13.38 3.18 -8.13
C VAL A 3 -12.85 2.43 -6.92
N TRP A 4 -11.59 1.98 -6.97
CA TRP A 4 -10.94 1.30 -5.85
C TRP A 4 -10.79 2.21 -4.63
N GLN A 5 -10.38 3.47 -4.82
CA GLN A 5 -10.25 4.43 -3.72
C GLN A 5 -11.60 4.79 -3.09
N ILE A 6 -12.63 5.03 -3.90
CA ILE A 6 -13.98 5.30 -3.40
C ILE A 6 -14.49 4.11 -2.60
N ALA A 7 -14.34 2.89 -3.13
CA ALA A 7 -14.76 1.67 -2.45
C ALA A 7 -14.00 1.44 -1.12
N SER A 8 -12.71 1.76 -1.06
CA SER A 8 -11.89 1.61 0.16
C SER A 8 -12.25 2.60 1.27
N VAL A 9 -12.86 3.73 0.93
CA VAL A 9 -13.38 4.71 1.91
C VAL A 9 -14.81 4.36 2.34
N ILE A 10 -15.67 4.15 1.37
CA ILE A 10 -17.11 3.94 1.63
C ILE A 10 -17.36 2.54 2.19
N GLY A 11 -16.60 1.53 1.76
CA GLY A 11 -16.78 0.14 2.15
C GLY A 11 -16.74 -0.09 3.66
N PRO A 12 -15.64 0.26 4.35
CA PRO A 12 -15.54 0.10 5.81
C PRO A 12 -16.58 0.91 6.59
N ALA A 13 -16.89 2.12 6.12
CA ALA A 13 -17.91 2.95 6.76
C ALA A 13 -19.31 2.32 6.66
N LEU A 14 -19.70 1.86 5.47
CA LEU A 14 -20.97 1.14 5.27
C LEU A 14 -20.98 -0.18 6.03
N ALA A 15 -19.91 -0.95 6.02
CA ALA A 15 -19.83 -2.20 6.75
C ALA A 15 -19.99 -1.98 8.25
N GLY A 16 -19.31 -0.97 8.83
CA GLY A 16 -19.46 -0.60 10.23
C GLY A 16 -20.88 -0.19 10.60
N LEU A 17 -21.53 0.62 9.76
CA LEU A 17 -22.94 1.01 9.92
C LEU A 17 -23.87 -0.19 9.87
N MET A 18 -23.70 -1.07 8.90
CA MET A 18 -24.54 -2.26 8.74
C MET A 18 -24.38 -3.24 9.91
N VAL A 19 -23.14 -3.46 10.37
CA VAL A 19 -22.88 -4.32 11.54
C VAL A 19 -23.53 -3.75 12.79
N ALA A 20 -23.45 -2.43 13.00
CA ALA A 20 -24.03 -1.77 14.16
C ALA A 20 -25.57 -1.72 14.12
N ALA A 21 -26.16 -1.56 12.93
CA ALA A 21 -27.61 -1.35 12.77
C ALA A 21 -28.41 -2.65 12.65
N ILE A 22 -27.86 -3.68 12.00
CA ILE A 22 -28.67 -4.83 11.58
C ILE A 22 -28.09 -6.15 12.12
N ASN A 23 -26.94 -6.56 11.73
CA ASN A 23 -26.20 -7.76 12.14
C ASN A 23 -25.13 -8.09 11.09
N ILE A 24 -24.06 -8.75 11.50
CA ILE A 24 -22.97 -9.18 10.62
C ILE A 24 -23.45 -10.14 9.51
N GLY A 25 -24.48 -10.95 9.77
CA GLY A 25 -25.08 -11.87 8.78
C GLY A 25 -25.61 -11.14 7.55
N TRP A 26 -26.22 -9.98 7.72
CA TRP A 26 -26.73 -9.18 6.61
C TRP A 26 -25.61 -8.54 5.78
N VAL A 27 -24.47 -8.26 6.38
CA VAL A 27 -23.29 -7.79 5.64
C VAL A 27 -22.78 -8.87 4.68
N TYR A 28 -22.70 -10.12 5.14
CA TYR A 28 -22.35 -11.26 4.28
C TYR A 28 -23.42 -11.52 3.20
N ALA A 29 -24.70 -11.40 3.53
CA ALA A 29 -25.77 -11.55 2.55
C ALA A 29 -25.71 -10.47 1.46
N ALA A 30 -25.50 -9.20 1.83
CA ALA A 30 -25.33 -8.10 0.87
C ALA A 30 -24.09 -8.31 -0.02
N ASN A 31 -22.99 -8.78 0.55
CA ASN A 31 -21.79 -9.13 -0.20
C ASN A 31 -22.06 -10.27 -1.19
N ALA A 32 -22.74 -11.33 -0.79
CA ALA A 32 -23.12 -12.44 -1.67
C ALA A 32 -24.01 -11.98 -2.83
N ILE A 33 -24.99 -11.12 -2.57
CA ILE A 33 -25.85 -10.51 -3.61
C ILE A 33 -25.04 -9.67 -4.58
N SER A 34 -24.05 -8.91 -4.09
CA SER A 34 -23.17 -8.09 -4.94
C SER A 34 -22.36 -8.93 -5.92
N PHE A 35 -21.88 -10.11 -5.50
CA PHE A 35 -21.24 -11.08 -6.40
C PHE A 35 -22.21 -11.62 -7.46
N GLY A 36 -23.46 -11.86 -7.11
CA GLY A 36 -24.50 -12.20 -8.07
C GLY A 36 -24.67 -11.16 -9.17
N ALA A 37 -24.65 -9.88 -8.81
CA ALA A 37 -24.71 -8.78 -9.77
C ALA A 37 -23.48 -8.75 -10.70
N VAL A 38 -22.29 -9.04 -10.19
CA VAL A 38 -21.07 -9.16 -11.01
C VAL A 38 -21.16 -10.32 -11.99
N ILE A 39 -21.63 -11.49 -11.54
CA ILE A 39 -21.83 -12.67 -12.40
C ILE A 39 -22.84 -12.35 -13.51
N LEU A 40 -23.95 -11.71 -13.15
CA LEU A 40 -24.96 -11.31 -14.14
C LEU A 40 -24.37 -10.32 -15.16
N ALA A 41 -23.60 -9.33 -14.73
CA ALA A 41 -22.94 -8.39 -15.62
C ALA A 41 -21.97 -9.10 -16.58
N LEU A 42 -21.20 -10.07 -16.11
CA LEU A 42 -20.30 -10.86 -16.95
C LEU A 42 -21.05 -11.70 -17.96
N LEU A 43 -22.19 -12.31 -17.58
CA LEU A 43 -23.04 -13.08 -18.48
C LEU A 43 -23.68 -12.21 -19.58
N LEU A 44 -24.00 -10.96 -19.26
CA LEU A 44 -24.58 -9.99 -20.21
C LEU A 44 -23.52 -9.37 -21.14
N MET A 45 -22.24 -9.49 -20.81
CA MET A 45 -21.15 -8.97 -21.66
C MET A 45 -21.03 -9.78 -22.96
N ARG A 46 -21.31 -9.12 -24.08
CA ARG A 46 -21.15 -9.70 -25.44
C ARG A 46 -19.71 -9.65 -25.97
N TYR A 47 -18.78 -9.08 -25.20
CA TYR A 47 -17.39 -8.89 -25.62
C TYR A 47 -16.60 -10.19 -25.46
N ARG A 48 -16.34 -10.87 -26.54
CA ARG A 48 -15.34 -11.95 -26.61
C ARG A 48 -13.97 -11.30 -26.81
N GLY A 49 -13.26 -11.04 -25.70
CA GLY A 49 -11.89 -10.53 -25.76
C GLY A 49 -11.02 -11.42 -26.64
N ARG A 50 -10.64 -10.94 -27.81
CA ARG A 50 -9.51 -11.53 -28.55
C ARG A 50 -8.24 -11.09 -27.84
N THR A 51 -7.77 -11.88 -26.92
CA THR A 51 -6.38 -11.81 -26.49
C THR A 51 -5.53 -12.34 -27.66
N ALA A 52 -5.10 -11.44 -28.54
CA ALA A 52 -3.86 -11.69 -29.26
C ALA A 52 -2.73 -11.63 -28.20
N ALA A 53 -2.64 -12.68 -27.39
CA ALA A 53 -1.45 -12.90 -26.60
C ALA A 53 -0.34 -13.20 -27.59
N PRO A 54 0.69 -12.37 -27.73
CA PRO A 54 1.93 -12.83 -28.34
C PRO A 54 2.32 -14.09 -27.56
N ASN A 55 2.75 -15.13 -28.24
CA ASN A 55 3.35 -16.35 -27.68
C ASN A 55 4.68 -16.01 -26.93
N THR A 56 4.62 -15.13 -25.98
CA THR A 56 5.71 -14.87 -25.04
C THR A 56 5.52 -15.85 -23.89
N GLY A 57 6.27 -16.93 -23.94
CA GLY A 57 6.21 -18.06 -23.03
C GLY A 57 5.84 -17.66 -21.59
N LEU A 58 4.60 -17.97 -21.22
CA LEU A 58 4.13 -17.99 -19.84
C LEU A 58 4.87 -19.16 -19.16
N GLY A 59 6.03 -18.89 -18.62
CA GLY A 59 6.84 -19.93 -17.98
C GLY A 59 7.86 -19.34 -17.04
N TRP A 60 8.49 -20.22 -16.29
CA TRP A 60 9.59 -19.88 -15.37
C TRP A 60 10.68 -19.02 -16.00
N GLN A 61 10.92 -19.18 -17.31
CA GLN A 61 11.89 -18.38 -18.06
C GLN A 61 11.49 -16.91 -18.15
N ALA A 62 10.21 -16.60 -18.41
CA ALA A 62 9.73 -15.23 -18.46
C ALA A 62 9.78 -14.55 -17.08
N MET A 63 9.47 -15.30 -16.02
CA MET A 63 9.60 -14.82 -14.65
C MET A 63 11.06 -14.59 -14.26
N ALA A 64 11.94 -15.53 -14.59
CA ALA A 64 13.38 -15.41 -14.35
C ALA A 64 13.98 -14.20 -15.09
N GLU A 65 13.54 -13.94 -16.34
CA GLU A 65 13.98 -12.78 -17.11
C GLU A 65 13.51 -11.47 -16.48
N GLY A 66 12.24 -11.39 -16.03
CA GLY A 66 11.71 -10.24 -15.29
C GLY A 66 12.47 -10.00 -14.00
N LEU A 67 12.76 -11.04 -13.23
CA LEU A 67 13.52 -10.95 -12.00
C LEU A 67 14.97 -10.52 -12.26
N ARG A 68 15.63 -11.10 -13.28
CA ARG A 68 16.99 -10.73 -13.67
C ARG A 68 17.07 -9.27 -14.13
N PHE A 69 16.09 -8.82 -14.93
CA PHE A 69 16.00 -7.42 -15.34
C PHE A 69 15.86 -6.50 -14.13
N THR A 70 14.90 -6.80 -13.26
CA THR A 70 14.61 -6.01 -12.05
C THR A 70 15.83 -5.93 -11.13
N TYR A 71 16.51 -7.05 -10.89
CA TYR A 71 17.71 -7.11 -10.05
C TYR A 71 18.88 -6.30 -10.62
N ASN A 72 19.07 -6.34 -11.95
CA ASN A 72 20.13 -5.60 -12.61
C ASN A 72 19.87 -4.09 -12.65
N GLN A 73 18.61 -3.68 -12.60
CA GLN A 73 18.20 -2.27 -12.54
C GLN A 73 18.18 -1.77 -11.08
N ARG A 74 19.32 -1.29 -10.61
CA ARG A 74 19.52 -0.89 -9.20
C ARG A 74 18.47 0.07 -8.65
N ILE A 75 17.92 0.96 -9.51
CA ILE A 75 16.89 1.91 -9.11
C ILE A 75 15.56 1.16 -8.88
N ILE A 76 15.14 0.32 -9.85
CA ILE A 76 13.90 -0.46 -9.73
C ILE A 76 13.99 -1.41 -8.53
N TRP A 77 15.11 -2.12 -8.39
CA TRP A 77 15.34 -3.00 -7.24
C TRP A 77 15.25 -2.27 -5.91
N GLY A 78 15.91 -1.08 -5.82
CA GLY A 78 15.83 -0.24 -4.62
C GLY A 78 14.41 0.21 -4.29
N THR A 79 13.57 0.54 -5.28
CA THR A 79 12.16 0.88 -5.04
C THR A 79 11.34 -0.31 -4.55
N MET A 80 11.57 -1.51 -5.09
CA MET A 80 10.87 -2.73 -4.65
C MET A 80 11.29 -3.17 -3.25
N LEU A 81 12.58 -3.10 -2.96
CA LEU A 81 13.11 -3.41 -1.65
C LEU A 81 12.58 -2.45 -0.59
N LEU A 82 12.53 -1.15 -0.91
CA LEU A 82 11.98 -0.13 -0.03
C LEU A 82 10.49 -0.37 0.26
N ASP A 83 9.71 -0.72 -0.77
CA ASP A 83 8.30 -1.06 -0.66
C ASP A 83 8.08 -2.28 0.24
N PHE A 84 8.79 -3.35 -0.07
CA PHE A 84 8.70 -4.58 0.70
C PHE A 84 9.04 -4.36 2.18
N MET A 85 10.16 -3.70 2.46
CA MET A 85 10.58 -3.44 3.84
C MET A 85 9.60 -2.53 4.58
N ALA A 86 9.10 -1.48 3.92
CA ALA A 86 8.12 -0.57 4.51
C ALA A 86 6.81 -1.30 4.85
N THR A 87 6.29 -2.10 3.93
CA THR A 87 5.03 -2.83 4.14
C THR A 87 5.20 -4.05 5.06
N PHE A 88 6.37 -4.67 5.08
CA PHE A 88 6.67 -5.77 5.97
C PHE A 88 6.74 -5.32 7.44
N PHE A 89 7.50 -4.28 7.74
CA PHE A 89 7.70 -3.83 9.12
C PHE A 89 6.60 -2.90 9.64
N SER A 90 5.93 -2.14 8.79
CA SER A 90 4.90 -1.17 9.23
C SER A 90 3.47 -1.67 9.04
N SER A 91 3.20 -2.95 9.26
CA SER A 91 1.88 -3.58 9.09
C SER A 91 0.92 -3.27 10.25
N ALA A 92 0.72 -1.97 10.55
CA ALA A 92 -0.15 -1.52 11.64
C ALA A 92 -1.64 -1.81 11.40
N ARG A 93 -2.04 -2.07 10.15
CA ARG A 93 -3.44 -2.21 9.77
C ARG A 93 -4.13 -3.40 10.44
N MET A 94 -3.44 -4.53 10.56
CA MET A 94 -3.99 -5.72 11.21
C MET A 94 -4.13 -5.56 12.72
N MET A 95 -3.31 -4.68 13.34
CA MET A 95 -3.38 -4.39 14.76
C MET A 95 -4.43 -3.34 15.12
N LEU A 96 -5.06 -2.72 14.09
CA LEU A 96 -5.99 -1.61 14.26
C LEU A 96 -7.19 -1.93 15.19
N PRO A 97 -7.82 -3.13 15.13
CA PRO A 97 -8.91 -3.47 16.05
C PRO A 97 -8.45 -3.45 17.52
N ILE A 98 -7.26 -4.03 17.79
CA ILE A 98 -6.71 -4.12 19.15
C ILE A 98 -6.26 -2.72 19.63
N ILE A 99 -5.66 -1.92 18.75
CA ILE A 99 -5.30 -0.54 19.08
C ILE A 99 -6.54 0.28 19.42
N ALA A 100 -7.61 0.12 18.65
CA ALA A 100 -8.86 0.84 18.88
C ALA A 100 -9.52 0.47 20.22
N SER A 101 -9.53 -0.84 20.59
CA SER A 101 -10.13 -1.30 21.85
C SER A 101 -9.25 -1.08 23.07
N ASP A 102 -7.97 -1.47 22.98
CA ASP A 102 -7.11 -1.67 24.15
C ASP A 102 -6.16 -0.48 24.41
N VAL A 103 -5.87 0.32 23.37
CA VAL A 103 -4.95 1.48 23.47
C VAL A 103 -5.68 2.79 23.44
N VAL A 104 -6.59 2.97 22.47
CA VAL A 104 -7.34 4.23 22.30
C VAL A 104 -8.66 4.21 23.06
N HIS A 105 -9.13 3.01 23.45
CA HIS A 105 -10.38 2.76 24.19
C HIS A 105 -11.62 3.33 23.49
N VAL A 106 -11.72 3.15 22.17
CA VAL A 106 -12.87 3.56 21.38
C VAL A 106 -13.71 2.35 20.99
N GLY A 107 -15.02 2.51 20.99
CA GLY A 107 -15.95 1.46 20.59
C GLY A 107 -15.92 1.18 19.08
N VAL A 108 -16.86 0.33 18.62
CA VAL A 108 -16.99 -0.10 17.21
C VAL A 108 -17.02 1.10 16.23
N TRP A 109 -17.70 2.19 16.61
CA TRP A 109 -17.75 3.42 15.82
C TRP A 109 -16.37 4.08 15.67
N GLY A 110 -15.64 4.18 16.78
CA GLY A 110 -14.29 4.75 16.78
C GLY A 110 -13.34 3.91 15.92
N TYR A 111 -13.42 2.58 15.99
CA TYR A 111 -12.68 1.68 15.11
C TYR A 111 -13.05 1.89 13.63
N GLY A 112 -14.35 1.96 13.32
CA GLY A 112 -14.82 2.23 11.96
C GLY A 112 -14.24 3.53 11.40
N LEU A 113 -14.29 4.61 12.17
CA LEU A 113 -13.70 5.89 11.79
C LEU A 113 -12.18 5.80 11.66
N LEU A 114 -11.48 5.22 12.63
CA LEU A 114 -10.03 5.07 12.62
C LEU A 114 -9.57 4.30 11.37
N SER A 115 -10.31 3.27 10.96
CA SER A 115 -10.00 2.48 9.77
C SER A 115 -10.09 3.28 8.45
N THR A 116 -10.85 4.37 8.42
CA THR A 116 -10.93 5.25 7.23
C THR A 116 -9.73 6.20 7.12
N GLY A 117 -9.00 6.42 8.21
CA GLY A 117 -7.93 7.43 8.28
C GLY A 117 -6.91 7.29 7.15
N GLN A 118 -6.39 6.09 6.94
CA GLN A 118 -5.40 5.84 5.87
C GLN A 118 -5.96 6.17 4.48
N SER A 119 -7.22 5.83 4.21
CA SER A 119 -7.88 6.13 2.93
C SER A 119 -8.10 7.63 2.74
N VAL A 120 -8.49 8.34 3.79
CA VAL A 120 -8.65 9.81 3.77
C VAL A 120 -7.31 10.48 3.46
N GLY A 121 -6.24 10.07 4.15
CA GLY A 121 -4.89 10.56 3.87
C GLY A 121 -4.45 10.29 2.42
N SER A 122 -4.76 9.10 1.90
CA SER A 122 -4.47 8.71 0.51
C SER A 122 -5.18 9.59 -0.51
N ILE A 123 -6.45 9.91 -0.27
CA ILE A 123 -7.23 10.78 -1.16
C ILE A 123 -6.65 12.21 -1.17
N VAL A 124 -6.35 12.75 0.01
CA VAL A 124 -5.78 14.09 0.14
C VAL A 124 -4.43 14.17 -0.59
N ALA A 125 -3.55 13.18 -0.36
CA ALA A 125 -2.25 13.14 -1.04
C ALA A 125 -2.40 12.97 -2.56
N GLY A 126 -3.30 12.10 -3.01
CA GLY A 126 -3.60 11.92 -4.43
C GLY A 126 -4.10 13.19 -5.09
N ALA A 127 -5.00 13.93 -4.45
CA ALA A 127 -5.48 15.21 -4.93
C ALA A 127 -4.36 16.27 -5.01
N ILE A 128 -3.49 16.35 -3.98
CA ILE A 128 -2.34 17.27 -3.98
C ILE A 128 -1.37 16.94 -5.12
N ILE A 129 -1.05 15.66 -5.33
CA ILE A 129 -0.16 15.22 -6.42
C ILE A 129 -0.77 15.58 -7.79
N SER A 130 -2.06 15.30 -7.97
CA SER A 130 -2.77 15.61 -9.23
C SER A 130 -2.80 17.11 -9.53
N TYR A 131 -2.91 17.94 -8.50
CA TYR A 131 -2.92 19.40 -8.66
C TYR A 131 -1.52 19.96 -8.89
N ARG A 132 -0.49 19.43 -8.22
CA ARG A 132 0.89 19.92 -8.35
C ARG A 132 1.60 19.46 -9.63
N GLY A 133 1.11 18.39 -10.27
CA GLY A 133 1.71 17.86 -11.48
C GLY A 133 3.04 17.15 -11.24
N GLU A 134 4.04 17.43 -12.07
CA GLU A 134 5.29 16.70 -12.10
C GLU A 134 6.16 16.91 -10.85
N ILE A 135 6.62 15.80 -10.26
CA ILE A 135 7.56 15.79 -9.14
C ILE A 135 8.98 15.61 -9.70
N LYS A 136 9.79 16.68 -9.70
CA LYS A 136 11.14 16.67 -10.29
C LYS A 136 12.12 15.75 -9.55
N ARG A 137 12.23 15.86 -8.21
CA ARG A 137 13.16 15.09 -7.37
C ARG A 137 12.54 13.81 -6.85
N GLN A 138 12.16 12.91 -7.75
CA GLN A 138 11.40 11.72 -7.40
C GLN A 138 12.09 10.84 -6.35
N GLY A 139 13.39 10.65 -6.44
CA GLY A 139 14.16 9.83 -5.50
C GLY A 139 14.15 10.38 -4.06
N HIS A 140 14.33 11.67 -3.89
CA HIS A 140 14.28 12.31 -2.57
C HIS A 140 12.87 12.29 -1.98
N VAL A 141 11.85 12.61 -2.79
CA VAL A 141 10.45 12.62 -2.33
C VAL A 141 10.01 11.21 -1.96
N LEU A 142 10.42 10.18 -2.72
CA LEU A 142 10.15 8.79 -2.38
C LEU A 142 10.72 8.41 -1.00
N LEU A 143 12.00 8.65 -0.77
CA LEU A 143 12.65 8.31 0.48
C LEU A 143 12.04 9.07 1.66
N LEU A 144 11.75 10.37 1.47
CA LEU A 144 11.10 11.19 2.49
C LEU A 144 9.69 10.67 2.80
N SER A 145 8.92 10.30 1.78
CA SER A 145 7.57 9.74 1.98
C SER A 145 7.61 8.45 2.80
N VAL A 146 8.53 7.52 2.49
CA VAL A 146 8.64 6.27 3.26
C VAL A 146 9.15 6.53 4.67
N ALA A 147 10.04 7.51 4.87
CA ALA A 147 10.46 7.92 6.21
C ALA A 147 9.29 8.51 7.02
N ILE A 148 8.47 9.38 6.41
CA ILE A 148 7.26 9.93 7.03
C ILE A 148 6.27 8.80 7.36
N TYR A 149 6.09 7.83 6.47
CA TYR A 149 5.27 6.65 6.71
C TYR A 149 5.73 5.88 7.96
N GLY A 150 7.03 5.59 8.07
CA GLY A 150 7.60 4.92 9.24
C GLY A 150 7.46 5.74 10.53
N VAL A 151 7.74 7.06 10.48
CA VAL A 151 7.58 7.97 11.62
C VAL A 151 6.12 8.05 12.07
N ALA A 152 5.19 8.21 11.12
CA ALA A 152 3.75 8.23 11.41
C ALA A 152 3.28 6.93 12.06
N THR A 153 3.75 5.77 11.58
CA THR A 153 3.45 4.46 12.16
C THR A 153 4.04 4.32 13.57
N LEU A 154 5.29 4.76 13.78
CA LEU A 154 5.93 4.74 15.09
C LEU A 154 5.11 5.52 16.12
N PHE A 155 4.77 6.77 15.81
CA PHE A 155 3.98 7.61 16.72
C PHE A 155 2.54 7.13 16.85
N PHE A 156 1.96 6.50 15.82
CA PHE A 156 0.66 5.85 15.92
C PHE A 156 0.64 4.75 16.97
N GLY A 157 1.72 3.95 17.08
CA GLY A 157 1.85 2.93 18.12
C GLY A 157 1.99 3.48 19.55
N LEU A 158 2.38 4.76 19.68
CA LEU A 158 2.49 5.45 20.98
C LEU A 158 1.24 6.30 21.32
N ALA A 159 0.39 6.56 20.32
CA ALA A 159 -0.75 7.45 20.50
C ALA A 159 -1.90 6.77 21.24
N THR A 160 -2.34 7.37 22.35
CA THR A 160 -3.49 6.93 23.15
C THR A 160 -4.75 7.78 22.89
N ASN A 161 -4.60 8.91 22.22
CA ASN A 161 -5.69 9.81 21.89
C ASN A 161 -6.22 9.52 20.49
N PHE A 162 -7.55 9.42 20.35
CA PHE A 162 -8.22 9.10 19.08
C PHE A 162 -7.86 10.07 17.95
N TYR A 163 -7.90 11.38 18.20
CA TYR A 163 -7.64 12.38 17.15
C TYR A 163 -6.20 12.32 16.65
N LEU A 164 -5.26 12.14 17.58
CA LEU A 164 -3.85 11.98 17.24
C LEU A 164 -3.62 10.68 16.46
N SER A 165 -4.19 9.57 16.92
CA SER A 165 -4.13 8.27 16.22
C SER A 165 -4.70 8.37 14.82
N TYR A 166 -5.87 9.01 14.67
CA TYR A 166 -6.48 9.22 13.36
C TYR A 166 -5.60 10.05 12.42
N ALA A 167 -5.06 11.18 12.91
CA ALA A 167 -4.20 12.06 12.14
C ALA A 167 -2.90 11.34 11.69
N LEU A 168 -2.27 10.59 12.60
CA LEU A 168 -1.06 9.82 12.29
C LEU A 168 -1.34 8.68 11.28
N PHE A 169 -2.48 8.00 11.44
CA PHE A 169 -2.89 6.95 10.51
C PHE A 169 -3.27 7.53 9.14
N ALA A 170 -3.88 8.72 9.09
CA ALA A 170 -4.12 9.45 7.85
C ALA A 170 -2.80 9.90 7.20
N LEU A 171 -1.85 10.40 7.99
CA LEU A 171 -0.53 10.79 7.51
C LEU A 171 0.23 9.60 6.91
N SER A 172 0.13 8.41 7.52
CA SER A 172 0.72 7.20 6.96
C SER A 172 0.13 6.86 5.58
N GLY A 173 -1.19 6.94 5.43
CA GLY A 173 -1.86 6.73 4.14
C GLY A 173 -1.47 7.76 3.07
N ALA A 174 -1.34 9.03 3.45
CA ALA A 174 -0.87 10.08 2.57
C ALA A 174 0.57 9.81 2.08
N ALA A 175 1.46 9.47 2.99
CA ALA A 175 2.85 9.16 2.71
C ALA A 175 3.01 7.92 1.82
N ASP A 176 2.25 6.86 2.09
CA ASP A 176 2.24 5.65 1.25
C ASP A 176 1.75 5.94 -0.17
N THR A 177 0.71 6.77 -0.33
CA THR A 177 0.20 7.15 -1.65
C THR A 177 1.25 7.91 -2.47
N VAL A 178 1.94 8.89 -1.86
CA VAL A 178 3.04 9.60 -2.54
C VAL A 178 4.13 8.63 -2.97
N SER A 179 4.54 7.75 -2.07
CA SER A 179 5.54 6.71 -2.34
C SER A 179 5.11 5.77 -3.48
N THR A 180 3.87 5.29 -3.46
CA THR A 180 3.31 4.36 -4.45
C THR A 180 3.24 4.99 -5.84
N VAL A 181 2.80 6.24 -5.95
CA VAL A 181 2.76 6.96 -7.23
C VAL A 181 4.16 7.10 -7.81
N ILE A 182 5.12 7.58 -7.01
CA ILE A 182 6.50 7.77 -7.47
C ILE A 182 7.15 6.45 -7.87
N ARG A 183 7.02 5.40 -7.07
CA ARG A 183 7.54 4.06 -7.40
C ARG A 183 6.93 3.54 -8.71
N GLY A 184 5.62 3.73 -8.88
CA GLY A 184 4.91 3.36 -10.11
C GLY A 184 5.48 4.08 -11.33
N THR A 185 5.67 5.39 -11.23
CA THR A 185 6.22 6.23 -12.30
C THR A 185 7.65 5.82 -12.65
N ILE A 186 8.54 5.69 -11.66
CA ILE A 186 9.94 5.26 -11.87
C ILE A 186 9.99 3.91 -12.59
N ARG A 187 9.19 2.94 -12.14
CA ARG A 187 9.16 1.61 -12.76
C ARG A 187 8.67 1.65 -14.20
N GLN A 188 7.64 2.44 -14.49
CA GLN A 188 7.11 2.56 -15.86
C GLN A 188 8.12 3.25 -16.80
N LEU A 189 8.80 4.30 -16.35
CA LEU A 189 9.79 5.03 -17.15
C LEU A 189 11.05 4.21 -17.42
N LEU A 190 11.52 3.43 -16.45
CA LEU A 190 12.77 2.67 -16.57
C LEU A 190 12.58 1.26 -17.17
N THR A 191 11.34 0.83 -17.43
CA THR A 191 11.08 -0.52 -17.95
C THR A 191 10.73 -0.47 -19.45
N PRO A 192 11.51 -1.12 -20.31
CA PRO A 192 11.17 -1.26 -21.73
C PRO A 192 9.81 -1.94 -21.93
N ASP A 193 9.09 -1.56 -22.98
CA ASP A 193 7.71 -2.00 -23.23
C ASP A 193 7.55 -3.53 -23.24
N HIS A 194 8.50 -4.25 -23.85
CA HIS A 194 8.47 -5.72 -23.94
C HIS A 194 8.69 -6.43 -22.60
N LEU A 195 9.20 -5.74 -21.56
CA LEU A 195 9.42 -6.28 -20.20
C LEU A 195 8.39 -5.79 -19.19
N ARG A 196 7.51 -4.82 -19.51
CA ARG A 196 6.56 -4.24 -18.57
C ARG A 196 5.68 -5.28 -17.87
N GLY A 197 5.13 -6.23 -18.63
CA GLY A 197 4.30 -7.29 -18.05
C GLY A 197 5.07 -8.19 -17.08
N ARG A 198 6.31 -8.56 -17.43
CA ARG A 198 7.18 -9.40 -16.59
C ARG A 198 7.61 -8.68 -15.31
N MET A 199 8.02 -7.42 -15.45
CA MET A 199 8.35 -6.57 -14.29
C MET A 199 7.14 -6.38 -13.37
N THR A 200 5.94 -6.17 -13.93
CA THR A 200 4.71 -6.06 -13.14
C THR A 200 4.43 -7.34 -12.38
N GLY A 201 4.62 -8.52 -13.00
CA GLY A 201 4.50 -9.82 -12.31
C GLY A 201 5.47 -9.95 -11.13
N VAL A 202 6.74 -9.59 -11.32
CA VAL A 202 7.73 -9.57 -10.22
C VAL A 202 7.31 -8.58 -9.14
N ASN A 203 6.87 -7.37 -9.51
CA ASN A 203 6.41 -6.39 -8.54
C ASN A 203 5.22 -6.88 -7.70
N MET A 204 4.30 -7.65 -8.30
CA MET A 204 3.16 -8.20 -7.55
C MET A 204 3.59 -9.14 -6.42
N ILE A 205 4.68 -9.90 -6.59
CA ILE A 205 5.22 -10.76 -5.52
C ILE A 205 5.65 -9.91 -4.31
N PHE A 206 6.35 -8.82 -4.54
CA PHE A 206 6.77 -7.90 -3.48
C PHE A 206 5.59 -7.14 -2.87
N PHE A 207 4.72 -6.62 -3.71
CA PHE A 207 3.56 -5.82 -3.32
C PHE A 207 2.53 -6.61 -2.50
N MET A 208 2.28 -7.87 -2.86
CA MET A 208 1.35 -8.72 -2.12
C MET A 208 2.03 -9.49 -0.98
N GLY A 209 3.27 -9.94 -1.20
CA GLY A 209 4.01 -10.73 -0.21
C GLY A 209 4.45 -9.91 1.00
N GLY A 210 4.86 -8.66 0.79
CA GLY A 210 5.32 -7.79 1.87
C GLY A 210 4.28 -7.62 2.98
N PRO A 211 3.07 -7.11 2.70
CA PRO A 211 2.03 -6.95 3.71
C PRO A 211 1.66 -8.26 4.41
N GLN A 212 1.45 -9.36 3.68
CA GLN A 212 1.03 -10.63 4.26
C GLN A 212 2.07 -11.22 5.21
N LEU A 213 3.34 -11.18 4.82
CA LEU A 213 4.43 -11.61 5.69
C LEU A 213 4.63 -10.64 6.86
N GLY A 214 4.43 -9.35 6.65
CA GLY A 214 4.47 -8.33 7.69
C GLY A 214 3.35 -8.47 8.71
N GLU A 215 2.16 -8.84 8.30
CA GLU A 215 1.05 -9.15 9.21
C GLU A 215 1.38 -10.35 10.13
N MET A 216 2.01 -11.38 9.59
CA MET A 216 2.48 -12.52 10.36
C MET A 216 3.59 -12.11 11.35
N GLU A 217 4.58 -11.34 10.90
CA GLU A 217 5.66 -10.82 11.75
C GLU A 217 5.10 -9.95 12.88
N ALA A 218 4.25 -8.97 12.54
CA ALA A 218 3.62 -8.09 13.51
C ALA A 218 2.78 -8.86 14.54
N GLY A 219 2.07 -9.92 14.13
CA GLY A 219 1.34 -10.82 15.03
C GLY A 219 2.25 -11.55 16.00
N LEU A 220 3.38 -12.09 15.54
CA LEU A 220 4.38 -12.75 16.38
C LEU A 220 5.01 -11.77 17.37
N VAL A 221 5.42 -10.59 16.94
CA VAL A 221 6.01 -9.57 17.81
C VAL A 221 4.97 -9.08 18.81
N ALA A 222 3.74 -8.85 18.38
CA ALA A 222 2.66 -8.41 19.27
C ALA A 222 2.30 -9.45 20.33
N SER A 223 2.35 -10.74 20.00
CA SER A 223 2.11 -11.83 20.98
C SER A 223 3.19 -11.92 22.05
N ALA A 224 4.44 -11.56 21.71
CA ALA A 224 5.58 -11.63 22.61
C ALA A 224 5.76 -10.33 23.44
N PHE A 225 5.56 -9.18 22.85
CA PHE A 225 5.91 -7.86 23.43
C PHE A 225 4.73 -6.88 23.50
N GLY A 226 3.56 -7.26 23.04
CA GLY A 226 2.38 -6.40 22.97
C GLY A 226 2.27 -5.60 21.67
N VAL A 227 1.03 -5.19 21.36
CA VAL A 227 0.67 -4.50 20.11
C VAL A 227 1.37 -3.14 19.95
N PRO A 228 1.44 -2.27 20.99
CA PRO A 228 2.15 -0.99 20.86
C PRO A 228 3.62 -1.17 20.49
N PHE A 229 4.30 -2.17 21.10
CA PHE A 229 5.70 -2.45 20.79
C PHE A 229 5.88 -2.92 19.34
N ALA A 230 5.02 -3.80 18.83
CA ALA A 230 5.08 -4.28 17.45
C ALA A 230 4.97 -3.12 16.45
N VAL A 231 4.03 -2.20 16.66
CA VAL A 231 3.81 -1.05 15.78
C VAL A 231 4.97 -0.04 15.87
N VAL A 232 5.44 0.26 17.09
CA VAL A 232 6.56 1.19 17.30
C VAL A 232 7.85 0.66 16.70
N SER A 233 8.19 -0.62 16.96
CA SER A 233 9.40 -1.25 16.42
C SER A 233 9.34 -1.35 14.89
N GLY A 234 8.19 -1.67 14.34
CA GLY A 234 7.98 -1.71 12.89
C GLY A 234 8.16 -0.35 12.22
N GLY A 235 7.59 0.72 12.80
CA GLY A 235 7.79 2.07 12.34
C GLY A 235 9.26 2.52 12.42
N LEU A 236 9.94 2.22 13.52
CA LEU A 236 11.37 2.51 13.71
C LEU A 236 12.24 1.80 12.68
N LEU A 237 12.02 0.49 12.50
CA LEU A 237 12.75 -0.30 11.50
C LEU A 237 12.54 0.23 10.09
N THR A 238 11.33 0.64 9.74
CA THR A 238 11.04 1.27 8.44
C THR A 238 11.87 2.55 8.24
N VAL A 239 11.99 3.41 9.25
CA VAL A 239 12.82 4.62 9.16
C VAL A 239 14.30 4.27 8.99
N LEU A 240 14.82 3.35 9.81
CA LEU A 240 16.21 2.91 9.75
C LEU A 240 16.57 2.27 8.40
N LEU A 241 15.69 1.41 7.89
CA LEU A 241 15.88 0.75 6.59
C LEU A 241 15.76 1.74 5.44
N THR A 242 14.90 2.75 5.54
CA THR A 242 14.83 3.83 4.57
C THR A 242 16.16 4.60 4.52
N GLY A 243 16.76 4.91 5.66
CA GLY A 243 18.07 5.51 5.76
C GLY A 243 19.17 4.62 5.16
N TRP A 244 19.12 3.31 5.43
CA TRP A 244 20.05 2.36 4.84
C TRP A 244 19.91 2.27 3.31
N VAL A 245 18.68 2.23 2.78
CA VAL A 245 18.43 2.25 1.33
C VAL A 245 18.95 3.55 0.71
N ALA A 246 18.73 4.70 1.35
CA ALA A 246 19.22 5.99 0.88
C ALA A 246 20.77 6.03 0.79
N TRP A 247 21.45 5.38 1.73
CA TRP A 247 22.90 5.24 1.73
C TRP A 247 23.38 4.21 0.70
N ARG A 248 22.75 3.04 0.63
CA ARG A 248 23.18 1.91 -0.22
C ARG A 248 22.89 2.12 -1.70
N TYR A 249 21.85 2.90 -2.02
CA TYR A 249 21.37 3.17 -3.40
C TYR A 249 21.42 4.66 -3.73
N PRO A 250 22.61 5.28 -3.84
CA PRO A 250 22.73 6.72 -4.10
C PRO A 250 22.10 7.14 -5.43
N LYS A 251 22.08 6.25 -6.44
CA LYS A 251 21.41 6.49 -7.71
C LYS A 251 19.89 6.63 -7.57
N LEU A 252 19.27 5.90 -6.65
CA LEU A 252 17.84 6.06 -6.35
C LEU A 252 17.61 7.41 -5.67
N ARG A 253 18.44 7.78 -4.69
CA ARG A 253 18.32 9.07 -4.00
C ARG A 253 18.45 10.25 -4.96
N ALA A 254 19.41 10.19 -5.88
CA ALA A 254 19.68 11.24 -6.85
C ALA A 254 18.76 11.20 -8.09
N TYR A 255 17.78 10.27 -8.13
CA TYR A 255 16.91 10.12 -9.29
C TYR A 255 15.99 11.33 -9.45
N GLU A 256 16.15 12.01 -10.58
CA GLU A 256 15.30 13.11 -11.03
C GLU A 256 14.59 12.64 -12.31
N ALA A 257 13.30 12.98 -12.46
CA ALA A 257 12.64 12.79 -13.73
C ALA A 257 13.28 13.74 -14.74
N GLU A 258 14.03 13.20 -15.69
CA GLU A 258 14.38 13.96 -16.87
C GLU A 258 13.09 14.37 -17.56
N HIS A 259 13.00 15.62 -17.98
CA HIS A 259 11.82 16.16 -18.67
C HIS A 259 11.48 15.22 -19.81
N GLY A 260 10.39 14.49 -19.67
CA GLY A 260 9.90 13.60 -20.69
C GLY A 260 9.72 14.38 -21.97
N ILE A 261 10.43 13.98 -22.99
CA ILE A 261 10.16 14.34 -24.36
C ILE A 261 8.70 13.91 -24.62
N ILE A 262 7.80 14.88 -24.66
CA ILE A 262 6.48 14.73 -25.26
C ILE A 262 6.64 14.86 -26.75
#